data_d122f7f459878b3bb26a093bbd78dcf5
#
_entry.id   d122f7f459878b3bb26a093bbd78dcf5
#
_cell.length_a   1.000
_cell.length_b   1.000
_cell.length_c   1.000
_cell.angle_alpha   90.00
_cell.angle_beta   90.00
_cell.angle_gamma   90.00
#
_symmetry.space_group_name_H-M   'P 1'
#
loop_
_entity.id
_entity.type
_entity.pdbx_description
1 polymer ?
#
loop_
_entity_poly.entity_id
_entity_poly.type
_entity_poly.pdbx_seq_one_letter_code
_entity_poly.pdbx_strand_id
1 'polypeptide(L)'
;MAHQFFFNTYILDNLPSPETGFDVVQDLSEPRLRMYITQRGVKSFFVRKRINGNDKRIIIGKYPETDIEYARSRVSEILDESEKKIPIRRKKISFKDFIDLYLQHRVRRGEDSMNKLKRAINLHFHDLYQKNIQDLNSDELRDALDKIAGRAMAARMQELLQSVFKYAIDNGYRKDNPMSNIARINVVRRERSLRKSGLHRLMASINKESDLNMRSAFLMLIYGFVPKSKVFKMRWEDLDFNHDLWCDMPLSDRAVLLLQDLPQDGEWVFMGRGKFHLTDPRVAWRRVVTRAGMNDVTMDDVHKLLMRSLVWNSDKDALRENMNQLLDELFA
;
A
#
# COMPACT_ATOMS: atom_id res chain seq x y z
N MET A 1 -16.41 -30.75 10.21
CA MET A 1 -17.56 -30.05 10.86
C MET A 1 -16.97 -28.93 11.72
N ALA A 2 -17.55 -27.73 11.73
CA ALA A 2 -17.06 -26.66 12.60
C ALA A 2 -17.33 -27.03 14.07
N HIS A 3 -16.33 -26.93 14.93
CA HIS A 3 -16.52 -27.14 16.36
C HIS A 3 -17.43 -26.05 16.91
N GLN A 4 -18.40 -26.44 17.76
CA GLN A 4 -19.40 -25.54 18.35
C GLN A 4 -19.29 -25.57 19.87
N PHE A 5 -19.21 -24.39 20.49
CA PHE A 5 -19.20 -24.23 21.95
C PHE A 5 -19.58 -22.79 22.34
N PHE A 6 -19.86 -22.57 23.62
CA PHE A 6 -20.13 -21.23 24.12
C PHE A 6 -18.83 -20.41 24.15
N PHE A 7 -18.78 -19.31 23.41
CA PHE A 7 -17.62 -18.43 23.43
C PHE A 7 -17.49 -17.76 24.80
N ASN A 8 -16.33 -17.95 25.41
CA ASN A 8 -15.87 -17.24 26.58
C ASN A 8 -14.36 -17.03 26.48
N THR A 9 -13.83 -16.08 27.23
CA THR A 9 -12.42 -15.70 27.19
C THR A 9 -11.48 -16.90 27.42
N TYR A 10 -11.81 -17.70 28.44
CA TYR A 10 -10.97 -18.86 28.78
C TYR A 10 -10.84 -19.87 27.63
N ILE A 11 -11.96 -20.17 26.98
CA ILE A 11 -11.93 -21.12 25.85
C ILE A 11 -11.24 -20.48 24.65
N LEU A 12 -11.57 -19.22 24.32
CA LEU A 12 -11.00 -18.56 23.16
C LEU A 12 -9.48 -18.34 23.27
N ASP A 13 -8.98 -18.06 24.49
CA ASP A 13 -7.53 -17.92 24.73
C ASP A 13 -6.79 -19.23 24.48
N ASN A 14 -7.37 -20.36 24.89
CA ASN A 14 -6.76 -21.68 24.83
C ASN A 14 -7.04 -22.46 23.51
N LEU A 15 -7.75 -21.86 22.53
CA LEU A 15 -7.93 -22.52 21.23
C LEU A 15 -6.62 -22.69 20.49
N PRO A 16 -6.26 -23.92 20.07
CA PRO A 16 -5.05 -24.18 19.34
C PRO A 16 -5.08 -23.57 17.94
N SER A 17 -3.92 -23.24 17.40
CA SER A 17 -3.77 -22.88 16.00
C SER A 17 -3.70 -24.13 15.13
N PRO A 18 -4.36 -24.16 13.96
CA PRO A 18 -4.28 -25.29 13.05
C PRO A 18 -2.89 -25.43 12.44
N GLU A 19 -2.46 -26.65 12.18
CA GLU A 19 -1.16 -26.94 11.54
C GLU A 19 -1.13 -26.46 10.09
N THR A 20 -2.27 -26.53 9.39
CA THR A 20 -2.42 -26.09 8.00
C THR A 20 -3.71 -25.31 7.80
N GLY A 21 -3.67 -24.26 6.98
CA GLY A 21 -4.87 -23.50 6.58
C GLY A 21 -5.46 -22.65 7.70
N PHE A 22 -6.74 -22.85 8.00
CA PHE A 22 -7.48 -22.17 9.06
C PHE A 22 -8.59 -23.06 9.61
N ASP A 23 -8.91 -22.90 10.89
CA ASP A 23 -10.05 -23.52 11.54
C ASP A 23 -11.21 -22.54 11.70
N VAL A 24 -12.42 -23.08 11.75
CA VAL A 24 -13.64 -22.31 12.00
C VAL A 24 -14.40 -22.92 13.17
N VAL A 25 -14.69 -22.07 14.15
CA VAL A 25 -15.53 -22.43 15.31
C VAL A 25 -16.78 -21.54 15.34
N GLN A 26 -17.84 -22.02 15.98
CA GLN A 26 -19.13 -21.35 16.02
C GLN A 26 -19.59 -21.15 17.48
N ASP A 27 -20.13 -19.96 17.77
CA ASP A 27 -20.69 -19.67 19.08
C ASP A 27 -22.08 -20.32 19.25
N LEU A 28 -22.31 -21.01 20.36
CA LEU A 28 -23.61 -21.59 20.70
C LEU A 28 -24.60 -20.55 21.23
N SER A 29 -24.11 -19.44 21.83
CA SER A 29 -24.99 -18.34 22.29
C SER A 29 -25.56 -17.52 21.14
N GLU A 30 -24.76 -17.30 20.09
CA GLU A 30 -25.18 -16.64 18.85
C GLU A 30 -24.72 -17.50 17.65
N PRO A 31 -25.56 -18.44 17.20
CA PRO A 31 -25.17 -19.43 16.18
C PRO A 31 -24.74 -18.85 14.84
N ARG A 32 -25.02 -17.58 14.59
CA ARG A 32 -24.59 -16.87 13.39
C ARG A 32 -23.17 -16.27 13.54
N LEU A 33 -22.69 -16.12 14.80
CA LEU A 33 -21.34 -15.68 15.10
C LEU A 33 -20.35 -16.83 14.94
N ARG A 34 -19.32 -16.60 14.18
CA ARG A 34 -18.22 -17.55 13.95
C ARG A 34 -16.89 -16.88 14.15
N MET A 35 -15.89 -17.70 14.45
CA MET A 35 -14.51 -17.26 14.50
C MET A 35 -13.66 -18.14 13.59
N TYR A 36 -12.74 -17.55 12.83
CA TYR A 36 -11.69 -18.30 12.17
C TYR A 36 -10.35 -18.07 12.87
N ILE A 37 -9.54 -19.11 12.88
CA ILE A 37 -8.23 -19.17 13.52
C ILE A 37 -7.21 -19.50 12.44
N THR A 38 -6.23 -18.67 12.25
CA THR A 38 -5.16 -18.90 11.29
C THR A 38 -4.02 -19.71 11.92
N GLN A 39 -3.14 -20.28 11.08
CA GLN A 39 -1.90 -20.96 11.53
C GLN A 39 -1.03 -20.08 12.44
N ARG A 40 -1.07 -18.75 12.27
CA ARG A 40 -0.31 -17.79 13.09
C ARG A 40 -1.02 -17.41 14.39
N GLY A 41 -2.09 -18.12 14.75
CA GLY A 41 -2.86 -17.85 15.97
C GLY A 41 -3.78 -16.63 15.91
N VAL A 42 -3.91 -15.95 14.77
CA VAL A 42 -4.82 -14.82 14.65
C VAL A 42 -6.25 -15.33 14.66
N LYS A 43 -7.04 -14.87 15.63
CA LYS A 43 -8.44 -15.22 15.84
C LYS A 43 -9.31 -14.04 15.41
N SER A 44 -10.33 -14.25 14.57
CA SER A 44 -11.18 -13.17 14.08
C SER A 44 -12.64 -13.58 14.03
N PHE A 45 -13.50 -12.75 14.62
CA PHE A 45 -14.95 -12.92 14.57
C PHE A 45 -15.50 -12.55 13.21
N PHE A 46 -16.44 -13.34 12.71
CA PHE A 46 -17.11 -13.09 11.45
C PHE A 46 -18.53 -13.66 11.41
N VAL A 47 -19.35 -13.14 10.51
CA VAL A 47 -20.63 -13.71 10.11
C VAL A 47 -20.62 -14.12 8.65
N ARG A 48 -21.38 -15.17 8.29
CA ARG A 48 -21.68 -15.48 6.89
C ARG A 48 -22.99 -14.82 6.52
N LYS A 49 -22.98 -14.13 5.39
CA LYS A 49 -24.15 -13.44 4.85
C LYS A 49 -24.25 -13.72 3.35
N ARG A 50 -25.42 -14.11 2.89
CA ARG A 50 -25.67 -14.30 1.48
C ARG A 50 -25.98 -12.96 0.82
N ILE A 51 -25.07 -12.47 -0.04
CA ILE A 51 -25.22 -11.21 -0.75
C ILE A 51 -25.22 -11.52 -2.25
N ASN A 52 -26.29 -11.14 -2.94
CA ASN A 52 -26.47 -11.39 -4.38
C ASN A 52 -26.27 -12.86 -4.80
N GLY A 53 -26.79 -13.78 -3.99
CA GLY A 53 -26.69 -15.23 -4.26
C GLY A 53 -25.39 -15.90 -3.80
N ASN A 54 -24.37 -15.14 -3.42
CA ASN A 54 -23.07 -15.63 -2.98
C ASN A 54 -22.88 -15.49 -1.46
N ASP A 55 -22.36 -16.52 -0.82
CA ASP A 55 -22.00 -16.48 0.60
C ASP A 55 -20.74 -15.62 0.80
N LYS A 56 -20.87 -14.51 1.49
CA LYS A 56 -19.76 -13.64 1.86
C LYS A 56 -19.46 -13.76 3.35
N ARG A 57 -18.16 -13.68 3.68
CA ARG A 57 -17.68 -13.58 5.05
C ARG A 57 -17.50 -12.10 5.38
N ILE A 58 -18.19 -11.63 6.43
CA ILE A 58 -18.06 -10.26 6.96
C ILE A 58 -17.32 -10.34 8.27
N ILE A 59 -16.12 -9.75 8.34
CA ILE A 59 -15.29 -9.73 9.55
C ILE A 59 -15.82 -8.64 10.47
N ILE A 60 -16.05 -9.00 11.74
CA ILE A 60 -16.49 -8.10 12.80
C ILE A 60 -15.28 -7.45 13.47
N GLY A 61 -14.26 -8.25 13.80
CA GLY A 61 -13.05 -7.78 14.43
C GLY A 61 -12.13 -8.92 14.84
N LYS A 62 -10.94 -8.57 15.33
CA LYS A 62 -9.96 -9.53 15.85
C LYS A 62 -10.12 -9.70 17.35
N TYR A 63 -9.98 -10.93 17.82
CA TYR A 63 -9.87 -11.24 19.25
C TYR A 63 -8.37 -11.18 19.64
N PRO A 64 -8.01 -10.63 20.83
CA PRO A 64 -8.87 -10.12 21.90
C PRO A 64 -9.27 -8.64 21.77
N GLU A 65 -8.83 -7.91 20.74
CA GLU A 65 -9.14 -6.49 20.53
C GLU A 65 -10.66 -6.22 20.46
N THR A 66 -11.42 -7.19 19.95
CA THR A 66 -12.87 -7.17 19.87
C THR A 66 -13.44 -8.08 20.96
N ASP A 67 -14.25 -7.52 21.85
CA ASP A 67 -14.94 -8.25 22.90
C ASP A 67 -16.02 -9.19 22.35
N ILE A 68 -16.29 -10.31 23.06
CA ILE A 68 -17.25 -11.33 22.65
C ILE A 68 -18.68 -10.77 22.64
N GLU A 69 -19.09 -10.01 23.66
CA GLU A 69 -20.42 -9.42 23.74
C GLU A 69 -20.63 -8.36 22.66
N TYR A 70 -19.60 -7.55 22.39
CA TYR A 70 -19.63 -6.65 21.25
C TYR A 70 -19.77 -7.40 19.94
N ALA A 71 -19.02 -8.50 19.72
CA ALA A 71 -19.14 -9.32 18.54
C ALA A 71 -20.55 -9.90 18.37
N ARG A 72 -21.18 -10.37 19.46
CA ARG A 72 -22.57 -10.87 19.46
C ARG A 72 -23.58 -9.77 19.09
N SER A 73 -23.46 -8.58 19.68
CA SER A 73 -24.37 -7.47 19.36
C SER A 73 -24.29 -7.05 17.89
N ARG A 74 -23.09 -7.04 17.32
CA ARG A 74 -22.86 -6.66 15.92
C ARG A 74 -23.46 -7.66 14.92
N VAL A 75 -23.68 -8.92 15.30
CA VAL A 75 -24.30 -9.92 14.42
C VAL A 75 -25.70 -9.47 14.00
N SER A 76 -26.53 -9.04 14.94
CA SER A 76 -27.89 -8.55 14.67
C SER A 76 -27.87 -7.33 13.75
N GLU A 77 -27.04 -6.34 14.06
CA GLU A 77 -26.92 -5.14 13.23
C GLU A 77 -26.50 -5.47 11.78
N ILE A 78 -25.48 -6.32 11.60
CA ILE A 78 -25.00 -6.73 10.27
C ILE A 78 -26.06 -7.51 9.49
N LEU A 79 -26.90 -8.29 10.16
CA LEU A 79 -27.93 -9.09 9.54
C LEU A 79 -29.21 -8.27 9.30
N ASP A 80 -29.61 -7.41 10.25
CA ASP A 80 -30.78 -6.55 10.12
C ASP A 80 -30.60 -5.45 9.07
N GLU A 81 -29.39 -4.93 8.91
CA GLU A 81 -29.06 -4.04 7.78
C GLU A 81 -29.31 -4.68 6.42
N SER A 82 -29.49 -6.03 6.34
CA SER A 82 -29.76 -6.74 5.09
C SER A 82 -31.23 -6.98 4.81
N GLU A 83 -32.06 -7.03 5.83
CA GLU A 83 -33.52 -7.15 5.66
C GLU A 83 -34.18 -5.82 5.30
N LYS A 84 -33.57 -4.72 5.63
CA LYS A 84 -33.82 -3.48 4.90
C LYS A 84 -33.32 -3.72 3.47
N LYS A 85 -34.10 -4.41 2.64
CA LYS A 85 -34.09 -4.19 1.20
C LYS A 85 -34.15 -2.68 1.06
N ILE A 86 -32.98 -2.06 0.87
CA ILE A 86 -32.93 -0.67 0.46
C ILE A 86 -33.81 -0.71 -0.81
N PRO A 87 -35.02 -0.14 -0.78
CA PRO A 87 -35.77 -0.05 -1.99
C PRO A 87 -34.78 0.60 -2.95
N ILE A 88 -34.60 0.03 -4.14
CA ILE A 88 -33.83 0.65 -5.20
C ILE A 88 -34.58 1.97 -5.44
N ARG A 89 -34.42 2.90 -4.54
CA ARG A 89 -34.76 4.29 -4.73
C ARG A 89 -33.78 4.68 -5.81
N ARG A 90 -34.24 4.68 -7.05
CA ARG A 90 -33.61 5.29 -8.21
C ARG A 90 -33.41 6.79 -7.91
N LYS A 91 -32.58 7.07 -6.89
CA LYS A 91 -32.13 8.42 -6.63
C LYS A 91 -31.29 8.78 -7.83
N LYS A 92 -31.86 9.57 -8.71
CA LYS A 92 -31.06 10.24 -9.74
C LYS A 92 -29.98 11.01 -9.02
N ILE A 93 -28.76 10.51 -9.06
CA ILE A 93 -27.59 11.17 -8.47
C ILE A 93 -26.62 11.46 -9.61
N SER A 94 -26.09 12.67 -9.63
CA SER A 94 -25.09 13.03 -10.62
C SER A 94 -23.81 12.21 -10.42
N PHE A 95 -23.06 11.97 -11.48
CA PHE A 95 -21.78 11.27 -11.38
C PHE A 95 -20.82 12.01 -10.43
N LYS A 96 -20.84 13.35 -10.45
CA LYS A 96 -20.07 14.18 -9.52
C LYS A 96 -20.41 13.88 -8.06
N ASP A 97 -21.69 13.97 -7.70
CA ASP A 97 -22.13 13.78 -6.32
C ASP A 97 -21.87 12.34 -5.86
N PHE A 98 -22.00 11.37 -6.79
CA PHE A 98 -21.67 9.98 -6.50
C PHE A 98 -20.16 9.76 -6.27
N ILE A 99 -19.31 10.40 -7.05
CA ILE A 99 -17.85 10.37 -6.83
C ILE A 99 -17.51 10.97 -5.46
N ASP A 100 -18.12 12.09 -5.07
CA ASP A 100 -17.89 12.69 -3.76
C ASP A 100 -18.32 11.77 -2.63
N LEU A 101 -19.45 11.08 -2.76
CA LEU A 101 -19.93 10.06 -1.81
C LEU A 101 -18.95 8.88 -1.72
N TYR A 102 -18.50 8.36 -2.86
CA TYR A 102 -17.52 7.27 -2.92
C TYR A 102 -16.19 7.66 -2.26
N LEU A 103 -15.71 8.88 -2.48
CA LEU A 103 -14.47 9.37 -1.90
C LEU A 103 -14.58 9.57 -0.38
N GLN A 104 -15.73 10.02 0.13
CA GLN A 104 -16.01 10.08 1.57
C GLN A 104 -15.94 8.71 2.24
N HIS A 105 -16.49 7.68 1.59
CA HIS A 105 -16.41 6.30 2.10
C HIS A 105 -14.97 5.76 2.11
N ARG A 106 -14.07 6.29 1.29
CA ARG A 106 -12.68 5.82 1.12
C ARG A 106 -11.66 6.48 2.07
N VAL A 107 -12.08 7.09 3.15
CA VAL A 107 -11.32 7.95 4.10
C VAL A 107 -10.05 7.34 4.72
N ARG A 108 -9.73 6.06 4.51
CA ARG A 108 -8.49 5.43 5.05
C ARG A 108 -7.18 5.86 4.37
N ARG A 109 -7.20 6.74 3.38
CA ARG A 109 -6.00 7.27 2.72
C ARG A 109 -5.78 8.71 3.17
N GLY A 110 -4.54 9.07 3.52
CA GLY A 110 -4.21 10.42 3.96
C GLY A 110 -4.70 11.51 3.00
N GLU A 111 -4.97 12.68 3.53
CA GLU A 111 -5.63 13.82 2.87
C GLU A 111 -4.97 14.21 1.54
N ASP A 112 -3.64 14.25 1.48
CA ASP A 112 -2.89 14.55 0.24
C ASP A 112 -3.14 13.57 -0.90
N SER A 113 -3.25 12.27 -0.58
CA SER A 113 -3.54 11.24 -1.58
C SER A 113 -4.95 11.39 -2.14
N MET A 114 -5.89 11.80 -1.29
CA MET A 114 -7.28 12.03 -1.65
C MET A 114 -7.42 13.27 -2.53
N ASN A 115 -6.73 14.36 -2.20
CA ASN A 115 -6.73 15.60 -2.98
C ASN A 115 -6.12 15.39 -4.38
N LYS A 116 -5.05 14.60 -4.49
CA LYS A 116 -4.48 14.21 -5.79
C LYS A 116 -5.46 13.40 -6.62
N LEU A 117 -6.20 12.48 -6.00
CA LEU A 117 -7.21 11.68 -6.66
C LEU A 117 -8.38 12.53 -7.16
N LYS A 118 -8.92 13.44 -6.32
CA LYS A 118 -9.96 14.38 -6.69
C LYS A 118 -9.56 15.25 -7.89
N ARG A 119 -8.34 15.77 -7.89
CA ARG A 119 -7.81 16.57 -9.02
C ARG A 119 -7.74 15.73 -10.31
N ALA A 120 -7.29 14.49 -10.25
CA ALA A 120 -7.22 13.62 -11.42
C ALA A 120 -8.62 13.29 -11.97
N ILE A 121 -9.58 13.00 -11.10
CA ILE A 121 -10.98 12.74 -11.48
C ILE A 121 -11.57 13.99 -12.15
N ASN A 122 -11.39 15.17 -11.55
CA ASN A 122 -11.88 16.41 -12.09
C ASN A 122 -11.29 16.72 -13.47
N LEU A 123 -9.99 16.47 -13.65
CA LEU A 123 -9.31 16.71 -14.92
C LEU A 123 -9.82 15.80 -16.05
N HIS A 124 -10.11 14.54 -15.76
CA HIS A 124 -10.37 13.54 -16.79
C HIS A 124 -11.85 13.21 -16.99
N PHE A 125 -12.70 13.49 -16.01
CA PHE A 125 -14.12 13.09 -16.04
C PHE A 125 -15.09 14.24 -15.81
N HIS A 126 -14.64 15.50 -15.90
CA HIS A 126 -15.48 16.67 -15.72
C HIS A 126 -16.69 16.67 -16.67
N ASP A 127 -16.51 16.25 -17.92
CA ASP A 127 -17.57 16.20 -18.92
C ASP A 127 -18.71 15.23 -18.56
N LEU A 128 -18.44 14.27 -17.69
CA LEU A 128 -19.41 13.28 -17.23
C LEU A 128 -20.15 13.72 -15.96
N TYR A 129 -19.74 14.80 -15.31
CA TYR A 129 -20.21 15.21 -13.98
C TYR A 129 -21.72 15.43 -13.89
N GLN A 130 -22.33 16.00 -14.92
CA GLN A 130 -23.75 16.29 -14.94
C GLN A 130 -24.63 15.08 -15.30
N LYS A 131 -24.00 14.00 -15.79
CA LYS A 131 -24.74 12.78 -16.13
C LYS A 131 -25.12 12.02 -14.89
N ASN A 132 -26.27 11.35 -14.93
CA ASN A 132 -26.66 10.44 -13.86
C ASN A 132 -25.76 9.20 -13.87
N ILE A 133 -25.32 8.76 -12.69
CA ILE A 133 -24.52 7.53 -12.57
C ILE A 133 -25.19 6.31 -13.21
N GLN A 134 -26.53 6.27 -13.25
CA GLN A 134 -27.31 5.19 -13.85
C GLN A 134 -27.27 5.18 -15.37
N ASP A 135 -27.13 6.33 -16.00
CA ASP A 135 -27.25 6.52 -17.44
C ASP A 135 -25.89 6.43 -18.16
N LEU A 136 -24.78 6.47 -17.40
CA LEU A 136 -23.43 6.31 -17.95
C LEU A 136 -23.25 4.91 -18.57
N ASN A 137 -22.86 4.90 -19.84
CA ASN A 137 -22.63 3.66 -20.60
C ASN A 137 -21.13 3.40 -20.85
N SER A 138 -20.83 2.22 -21.38
CA SER A 138 -19.45 1.77 -21.63
C SER A 138 -18.72 2.62 -22.65
N ASP A 139 -19.42 3.13 -23.67
CA ASP A 139 -18.79 3.90 -24.75
C ASP A 139 -18.36 5.28 -24.27
N GLU A 140 -19.22 5.97 -23.51
CA GLU A 140 -18.88 7.26 -22.88
C GLU A 140 -17.67 7.17 -21.94
N LEU A 141 -17.58 6.07 -21.17
CA LEU A 141 -16.48 5.83 -20.26
C LEU A 141 -15.19 5.46 -21.00
N ARG A 142 -15.31 4.72 -22.11
CA ARG A 142 -14.18 4.43 -23.00
C ARG A 142 -13.64 5.70 -23.63
N ASP A 143 -14.51 6.52 -24.20
CA ASP A 143 -14.13 7.79 -24.81
C ASP A 143 -13.43 8.73 -23.82
N ALA A 144 -13.90 8.76 -22.57
CA ALA A 144 -13.25 9.53 -21.51
C ALA A 144 -11.87 9.00 -21.13
N LEU A 145 -11.69 7.66 -21.12
CA LEU A 145 -10.40 7.01 -20.86
C LEU A 145 -9.43 7.21 -22.01
N ASP A 146 -9.89 7.15 -23.25
CA ASP A 146 -9.08 7.30 -24.47
C ASP A 146 -8.53 8.72 -24.63
N LYS A 147 -9.23 9.73 -24.10
CA LYS A 147 -8.75 11.13 -24.04
C LYS A 147 -7.61 11.34 -23.05
N ILE A 148 -7.32 10.37 -22.17
CA ILE A 148 -6.27 10.54 -21.15
C ILE A 148 -4.89 10.36 -21.80
N ALA A 149 -4.13 11.44 -21.84
CA ALA A 149 -2.75 11.42 -22.28
C ALA A 149 -1.88 10.60 -21.28
N GLY A 150 -1.45 9.44 -21.71
CA GLY A 150 -0.59 8.58 -20.89
C GLY A 150 -1.27 7.30 -20.40
N ARG A 151 -0.83 6.19 -20.98
CA ARG A 151 -1.42 4.85 -20.77
C ARG A 151 -1.46 4.40 -19.30
N ALA A 152 -0.46 4.79 -18.50
CA ALA A 152 -0.42 4.47 -17.08
C ALA A 152 -1.49 5.23 -16.27
N MET A 153 -1.78 6.49 -16.63
CA MET A 153 -2.84 7.28 -16.00
C MET A 153 -4.21 6.74 -16.41
N ALA A 154 -4.40 6.44 -17.70
CA ALA A 154 -5.64 5.85 -18.20
C ALA A 154 -5.96 4.52 -17.48
N ALA A 155 -4.97 3.62 -17.34
CA ALA A 155 -5.14 2.36 -16.61
C ALA A 155 -5.52 2.60 -15.13
N ARG A 156 -4.88 3.57 -14.47
CA ARG A 156 -5.20 3.93 -13.08
C ARG A 156 -6.63 4.49 -12.95
N MET A 157 -7.06 5.30 -13.91
CA MET A 157 -8.43 5.83 -13.92
C MET A 157 -9.45 4.74 -14.25
N GLN A 158 -9.12 3.78 -15.11
CA GLN A 158 -9.94 2.60 -15.36
C GLN A 158 -10.16 1.76 -14.08
N GLU A 159 -9.10 1.48 -13.32
CA GLU A 159 -9.20 0.76 -12.03
C GLU A 159 -10.06 1.53 -11.02
N LEU A 160 -9.93 2.85 -11.00
CA LEU A 160 -10.76 3.71 -10.15
C LEU A 160 -12.23 3.60 -10.53
N LEU A 161 -12.58 3.76 -11.82
CA LEU A 161 -13.95 3.65 -12.30
C LEU A 161 -14.56 2.27 -12.02
N GLN A 162 -13.79 1.19 -12.20
CA GLN A 162 -14.25 -0.15 -11.82
C GLN A 162 -14.64 -0.22 -10.34
N SER A 163 -13.85 0.41 -9.47
CA SER A 163 -14.11 0.45 -8.02
C SER A 163 -15.33 1.32 -7.69
N VAL A 164 -15.49 2.45 -8.39
CA VAL A 164 -16.65 3.36 -8.25
C VAL A 164 -17.94 2.65 -8.64
N PHE A 165 -17.98 2.01 -9.82
CA PHE A 165 -19.18 1.32 -10.28
C PHE A 165 -19.49 0.06 -9.46
N LYS A 166 -18.47 -0.63 -8.95
CA LYS A 166 -18.68 -1.71 -8.00
C LYS A 166 -19.35 -1.19 -6.72
N TYR A 167 -18.89 -0.07 -6.18
CA TYR A 167 -19.50 0.57 -5.02
C TYR A 167 -20.94 1.02 -5.33
N ALA A 168 -21.22 1.50 -6.55
CA ALA A 168 -22.57 1.86 -6.99
C ALA A 168 -23.52 0.65 -6.99
N ILE A 169 -23.05 -0.52 -7.41
CA ILE A 169 -23.83 -1.76 -7.38
C ILE A 169 -24.05 -2.23 -5.94
N ASP A 170 -22.98 -2.26 -5.15
CA ASP A 170 -23.03 -2.73 -3.77
C ASP A 170 -23.99 -1.89 -2.90
N ASN A 171 -24.22 -0.61 -3.28
CA ASN A 171 -25.13 0.32 -2.59
C ASN A 171 -26.47 0.57 -3.34
N GLY A 172 -26.80 -0.25 -4.35
CA GLY A 172 -28.11 -0.21 -5.03
C GLY A 172 -28.36 0.95 -5.99
N TYR A 173 -27.33 1.72 -6.35
CA TYR A 173 -27.46 2.81 -7.33
C TYR A 173 -27.49 2.29 -8.78
N ARG A 174 -26.87 1.14 -9.06
CA ARG A 174 -26.86 0.48 -10.37
C ARG A 174 -27.02 -1.03 -10.23
N LYS A 175 -27.45 -1.69 -11.32
CA LYS A 175 -27.54 -3.16 -11.40
C LYS A 175 -26.33 -3.79 -12.07
N ASP A 176 -25.66 -3.07 -12.95
CA ASP A 176 -24.56 -3.52 -13.82
C ASP A 176 -23.32 -2.62 -13.67
N ASN A 177 -22.17 -3.14 -14.06
CA ASN A 177 -20.95 -2.38 -14.12
C ASN A 177 -20.61 -2.08 -15.59
N PRO A 178 -20.73 -0.83 -16.06
CA PRO A 178 -20.42 -0.48 -17.44
C PRO A 178 -18.94 -0.67 -17.79
N MET A 179 -18.06 -0.73 -16.79
CA MET A 179 -16.64 -1.00 -16.99
C MET A 179 -16.33 -2.47 -17.36
N SER A 180 -17.29 -3.40 -17.16
CA SER A 180 -17.08 -4.82 -17.47
C SER A 180 -16.86 -5.09 -18.96
N ASN A 181 -17.41 -4.24 -19.84
CA ASN A 181 -17.30 -4.36 -21.28
C ASN A 181 -16.11 -3.58 -21.86
N ILE A 182 -15.29 -2.95 -21.01
CA ILE A 182 -14.11 -2.18 -21.45
C ILE A 182 -12.87 -3.03 -21.22
N ALA A 183 -12.14 -3.31 -22.28
CA ALA A 183 -10.89 -4.07 -22.21
C ALA A 183 -9.89 -3.42 -21.24
N ARG A 184 -9.18 -4.24 -20.49
CA ARG A 184 -8.18 -3.75 -19.53
C ARG A 184 -7.03 -3.06 -20.27
N ILE A 185 -6.73 -1.84 -19.85
CA ILE A 185 -5.60 -1.08 -20.37
C ILE A 185 -4.30 -1.68 -19.80
N ASN A 186 -3.59 -2.45 -20.62
CA ASN A 186 -2.33 -3.03 -20.21
C ASN A 186 -1.22 -1.99 -20.26
N VAL A 187 -0.59 -1.76 -19.12
CA VAL A 187 0.61 -0.93 -18.99
C VAL A 187 1.82 -1.85 -19.07
N VAL A 188 2.50 -1.82 -20.19
CA VAL A 188 3.81 -2.46 -20.28
C VAL A 188 4.75 -1.69 -19.35
N ARG A 189 5.02 -2.25 -18.19
CA ARG A 189 6.10 -1.74 -17.34
C ARG A 189 7.39 -1.98 -18.11
N ARG A 190 8.03 -0.91 -18.55
CA ARG A 190 9.41 -1.05 -19.08
C ARG A 190 10.22 -1.71 -17.97
N GLU A 191 10.75 -2.88 -18.23
CA GLU A 191 11.75 -3.49 -17.35
C GLU A 191 13.01 -2.62 -17.43
N ARG A 192 13.05 -1.63 -16.55
CA ARG A 192 14.25 -0.83 -16.31
C ARG A 192 15.12 -1.67 -15.40
N SER A 193 16.01 -2.45 -15.98
CA SER A 193 16.99 -3.19 -15.19
C SER A 193 18.27 -2.36 -15.09
N LEU A 194 18.46 -1.73 -13.94
CA LEU A 194 19.79 -1.28 -13.56
C LEU A 194 20.66 -2.55 -13.46
N ARG A 195 21.78 -2.59 -14.19
CA ARG A 195 22.75 -3.69 -14.12
C ARG A 195 23.84 -3.35 -13.11
N LYS A 196 24.55 -4.35 -12.60
CA LYS A 196 25.69 -4.15 -11.69
C LYS A 196 26.71 -3.14 -12.25
N SER A 197 27.09 -3.24 -13.54
CA SER A 197 27.99 -2.29 -14.20
C SER A 197 27.48 -0.83 -14.25
N GLY A 198 26.15 -0.65 -14.24
CA GLY A 198 25.54 0.68 -14.14
C GLY A 198 25.67 1.28 -12.75
N LEU A 199 25.73 0.46 -11.71
CA LEU A 199 25.83 0.94 -10.32
C LEU A 199 27.16 1.65 -10.04
N HIS A 200 28.28 1.17 -10.61
CA HIS A 200 29.57 1.87 -10.51
C HIS A 200 29.53 3.29 -11.11
N ARG A 201 28.93 3.42 -12.29
CA ARG A 201 28.80 4.76 -12.93
C ARG A 201 27.88 5.66 -12.13
N LEU A 202 26.82 5.11 -11.54
CA LEU A 202 25.89 5.82 -10.68
C LEU A 202 26.60 6.30 -9.42
N MET A 203 27.38 5.44 -8.76
CA MET A 203 28.17 5.75 -7.58
C MET A 203 29.20 6.86 -7.87
N ALA A 204 29.96 6.73 -8.95
CA ALA A 204 30.90 7.77 -9.36
C ALA A 204 30.22 9.12 -9.63
N SER A 205 28.99 9.08 -10.13
CA SER A 205 28.20 10.29 -10.36
C SER A 205 27.63 10.88 -9.05
N ILE A 206 27.18 10.04 -8.13
CA ILE A 206 26.71 10.48 -6.79
C ILE A 206 27.84 11.18 -6.05
N ASN A 207 29.05 10.63 -6.07
CA ASN A 207 30.21 11.21 -5.39
C ASN A 207 30.62 12.60 -5.94
N LYS A 208 30.19 12.95 -7.16
CA LYS A 208 30.37 14.29 -7.75
C LYS A 208 29.27 15.28 -7.35
N GLU A 209 28.27 14.88 -6.57
CA GLU A 209 27.26 15.82 -6.08
C GLU A 209 27.88 16.71 -4.99
N SER A 210 27.78 18.01 -5.20
CA SER A 210 28.40 19.01 -4.32
C SER A 210 27.68 19.19 -2.99
N ASP A 211 26.37 19.00 -3.00
CA ASP A 211 25.55 19.07 -1.79
C ASP A 211 25.74 17.77 -0.97
N LEU A 212 26.38 17.92 0.20
CA LEU A 212 26.70 16.79 1.09
C LEU A 212 25.44 16.04 1.50
N ASN A 213 24.37 16.75 1.86
CA ASN A 213 23.11 16.15 2.29
C ASN A 213 22.49 15.31 1.17
N MET A 214 22.44 15.84 -0.06
CA MET A 214 21.93 15.09 -1.23
C MET A 214 22.81 13.90 -1.58
N ARG A 215 24.14 14.11 -1.56
CA ARG A 215 25.10 13.03 -1.84
C ARG A 215 24.93 11.89 -0.87
N SER A 216 24.88 12.19 0.43
CA SER A 216 24.74 11.17 1.48
C SER A 216 23.38 10.49 1.46
N ALA A 217 22.30 11.21 1.18
CA ALA A 217 20.99 10.62 0.98
C ALA A 217 20.96 9.62 -0.18
N PHE A 218 21.66 9.94 -1.29
CA PHE A 218 21.76 9.01 -2.43
C PHE A 218 22.69 7.82 -2.18
N LEU A 219 23.77 8.01 -1.43
CA LEU A 219 24.61 6.90 -0.98
C LEU A 219 23.84 5.98 -0.03
N MET A 220 23.03 6.53 0.85
CA MET A 220 22.21 5.75 1.76
C MET A 220 21.14 4.90 1.04
N LEU A 221 20.66 5.30 -0.16
CA LEU A 221 19.82 4.43 -0.99
C LEU A 221 20.52 3.15 -1.43
N ILE A 222 21.86 3.19 -1.52
CA ILE A 222 22.69 2.04 -1.92
C ILE A 222 23.11 1.25 -0.67
N TYR A 223 23.66 1.92 0.33
CA TYR A 223 24.23 1.26 1.52
C TYR A 223 23.19 0.74 2.50
N GLY A 224 22.02 1.39 2.54
CA GLY A 224 20.96 1.04 3.52
C GLY A 224 19.99 -0.05 3.07
N PHE A 225 20.01 -0.48 1.82
CA PHE A 225 19.08 -1.51 1.29
C PHE A 225 17.59 -1.22 1.51
N VAL A 226 17.22 0.03 1.70
CA VAL A 226 15.85 0.44 2.02
C VAL A 226 15.28 1.39 0.97
N PRO A 227 13.96 1.45 0.80
CA PRO A 227 13.35 2.32 -0.19
C PRO A 227 13.53 3.80 0.17
N LYS A 228 13.62 4.65 -0.84
CA LYS A 228 13.80 6.10 -0.71
C LYS A 228 12.84 6.78 0.28
N SER A 229 11.60 6.30 0.35
CA SER A 229 10.58 6.84 1.27
C SER A 229 10.94 6.64 2.75
N LYS A 230 11.74 5.65 3.05
CA LYS A 230 12.31 5.39 4.37
C LYS A 230 13.56 6.24 4.57
N VAL A 231 14.53 6.18 3.64
CA VAL A 231 15.78 6.94 3.72
C VAL A 231 15.51 8.43 3.96
N PHE A 232 14.62 9.06 3.18
CA PHE A 232 14.36 10.50 3.30
C PHE A 232 13.62 10.91 4.58
N LYS A 233 13.09 9.95 5.33
CA LYS A 233 12.43 10.15 6.62
C LYS A 233 13.22 9.56 7.79
N MET A 234 14.50 9.28 7.59
CA MET A 234 15.39 8.76 8.63
C MET A 234 15.60 9.81 9.71
N ARG A 235 15.44 9.42 10.96
CA ARG A 235 15.68 10.25 12.13
C ARG A 235 16.91 9.79 12.87
N TRP A 236 17.60 10.73 13.53
CA TRP A 236 18.72 10.39 14.38
C TRP A 236 18.30 9.53 15.59
N GLU A 237 17.12 9.77 16.14
CA GLU A 237 16.56 9.00 17.27
C GLU A 237 16.27 7.52 16.94
N ASP A 238 16.10 7.18 15.65
CA ASP A 238 15.86 5.81 15.19
C ASP A 238 17.14 4.99 15.00
N LEU A 239 18.34 5.60 15.18
CA LEU A 239 19.63 4.99 14.95
C LEU A 239 20.27 4.52 16.26
N ASP A 240 20.68 3.26 16.31
CA ASP A 240 21.49 2.69 17.38
C ASP A 240 22.87 2.33 16.84
N PHE A 241 23.85 3.22 17.06
CA PHE A 241 25.24 3.03 16.63
C PHE A 241 26.00 2.01 17.50
N ASN A 242 25.47 1.62 18.67
CA ASN A 242 26.12 0.59 19.49
C ASN A 242 25.87 -0.82 18.93
N HIS A 243 24.72 -0.99 18.27
CA HIS A 243 24.33 -2.27 17.68
C HIS A 243 24.25 -2.21 16.15
N ASP A 244 24.63 -1.08 15.55
CA ASP A 244 24.55 -0.81 14.10
C ASP A 244 23.17 -1.06 13.50
N LEU A 245 22.14 -0.56 14.18
CA LEU A 245 20.74 -0.72 13.79
C LEU A 245 20.09 0.62 13.42
N TRP A 246 19.16 0.55 12.50
CA TRP A 246 18.15 1.58 12.25
C TRP A 246 16.77 1.00 12.51
N CYS A 247 16.08 1.45 13.56
CA CYS A 247 14.96 0.73 14.15
C CYS A 247 15.37 -0.72 14.43
N ASP A 248 14.77 -1.69 13.74
CA ASP A 248 15.09 -3.12 13.87
C ASP A 248 15.92 -3.69 12.70
N MET A 249 16.31 -2.85 11.75
CA MET A 249 17.06 -3.26 10.56
C MET A 249 18.57 -3.05 10.75
N PRO A 250 19.40 -4.04 10.44
CA PRO A 250 20.84 -3.86 10.49
C PRO A 250 21.29 -2.86 9.42
N LEU A 251 22.32 -2.09 9.74
CA LEU A 251 23.01 -1.18 8.83
C LEU A 251 24.28 -1.87 8.31
N SER A 252 24.57 -1.73 7.03
CA SER A 252 25.88 -2.14 6.50
C SER A 252 26.99 -1.26 7.07
N ASP A 253 28.22 -1.76 7.09
CA ASP A 253 29.39 -1.01 7.59
C ASP A 253 29.55 0.34 6.86
N ARG A 254 29.32 0.33 5.53
CA ARG A 254 29.37 1.54 4.72
C ARG A 254 28.25 2.54 5.06
N ALA A 255 27.09 2.05 5.48
CA ALA A 255 26.00 2.91 5.95
C ALA A 255 26.32 3.52 7.33
N VAL A 256 26.88 2.75 8.24
CA VAL A 256 27.31 3.22 9.57
C VAL A 256 28.35 4.31 9.44
N LEU A 257 29.42 4.07 8.68
CA LEU A 257 30.49 5.06 8.44
C LEU A 257 29.93 6.33 7.82
N LEU A 258 29.06 6.20 6.80
CA LEU A 258 28.42 7.35 6.17
C LEU A 258 27.63 8.20 7.16
N LEU A 259 26.85 7.55 8.04
CA LEU A 259 26.00 8.25 9.02
C LEU A 259 26.81 8.90 10.14
N GLN A 260 27.89 8.28 10.59
CA GLN A 260 28.78 8.83 11.61
C GLN A 260 29.51 10.11 11.15
N ASP A 261 29.78 10.23 9.84
CA ASP A 261 30.43 11.41 9.25
C ASP A 261 29.48 12.60 9.03
N LEU A 262 28.16 12.42 9.27
CA LEU A 262 27.18 13.47 9.04
C LEU A 262 26.97 14.36 10.27
N PRO A 263 26.74 15.67 10.08
CA PRO A 263 26.39 16.56 11.16
C PRO A 263 25.00 16.24 11.72
N GLN A 264 24.88 16.20 13.05
CA GLN A 264 23.60 15.93 13.73
C GLN A 264 22.91 17.25 14.12
N ASP A 265 22.60 18.08 13.14
CA ASP A 265 22.08 19.45 13.35
C ASP A 265 20.55 19.52 13.54
N GLY A 266 19.85 18.38 13.65
CA GLY A 266 18.39 18.37 13.78
C GLY A 266 17.79 17.01 14.01
N GLU A 267 16.47 16.91 13.87
CA GLU A 267 15.71 15.68 14.05
C GLU A 267 15.97 14.65 12.93
N TRP A 268 16.12 15.14 11.70
CA TRP A 268 16.21 14.31 10.51
C TRP A 268 17.66 14.15 10.04
N VAL A 269 18.03 12.94 9.67
CA VAL A 269 19.37 12.67 9.09
C VAL A 269 19.56 13.42 7.77
N PHE A 270 18.53 13.42 6.92
CA PHE A 270 18.56 14.11 5.64
C PHE A 270 17.56 15.26 5.66
N MET A 271 18.10 16.47 5.83
CA MET A 271 17.33 17.69 5.94
C MET A 271 16.79 18.16 4.58
N GLY A 272 15.55 18.59 4.57
CA GLY A 272 14.91 19.29 3.47
C GLY A 272 14.94 20.80 3.66
N ARG A 273 14.02 21.52 3.04
CA ARG A 273 13.86 22.95 3.25
C ARG A 273 13.23 23.23 4.62
N GLY A 274 13.82 24.17 5.36
CA GLY A 274 13.40 24.48 6.72
C GLY A 274 13.81 23.38 7.69
N LYS A 275 12.91 23.02 8.63
CA LYS A 275 13.15 21.97 9.65
C LYS A 275 12.51 20.61 9.28
N PHE A 276 12.17 20.42 8.02
CA PHE A 276 11.50 19.19 7.56
C PHE A 276 12.51 18.21 6.95
N HIS A 277 12.11 16.95 6.88
CA HIS A 277 12.88 15.92 6.18
C HIS A 277 12.98 16.18 4.66
N LEU A 278 13.94 15.56 4.01
CA LEU A 278 14.09 15.60 2.56
C LEU A 278 12.84 15.00 1.87
N THR A 279 12.15 15.80 1.05
CA THR A 279 10.86 15.36 0.47
C THR A 279 11.01 14.75 -0.91
N ASP A 280 11.68 15.40 -1.83
CA ASP A 280 11.74 14.92 -3.23
C ASP A 280 12.93 15.48 -4.00
N PRO A 281 14.08 14.82 -3.95
CA PRO A 281 15.28 15.28 -4.63
C PRO A 281 15.31 14.95 -6.13
N ARG A 282 14.15 14.95 -6.84
CA ARG A 282 14.07 14.57 -8.26
C ARG A 282 14.99 15.37 -9.17
N VAL A 283 15.18 16.65 -8.88
CA VAL A 283 16.06 17.51 -9.69
C VAL A 283 17.52 17.09 -9.50
N ALA A 284 17.95 16.89 -8.26
CA ALA A 284 19.30 16.42 -7.94
C ALA A 284 19.55 15.01 -8.50
N TRP A 285 18.57 14.10 -8.33
CA TRP A 285 18.65 12.76 -8.90
C TRP A 285 18.77 12.76 -10.41
N ARG A 286 18.02 13.62 -11.11
CA ARG A 286 18.12 13.77 -12.56
C ARG A 286 19.53 14.21 -12.98
N ARG A 287 20.16 15.15 -12.27
CA ARG A 287 21.55 15.52 -12.55
C ARG A 287 22.51 14.34 -12.42
N VAL A 288 22.34 13.55 -11.36
CA VAL A 288 23.14 12.36 -11.07
C VAL A 288 23.00 11.32 -12.19
N VAL A 289 21.79 10.92 -12.56
CA VAL A 289 21.57 9.89 -13.58
C VAL A 289 21.93 10.36 -14.98
N THR A 290 21.72 11.66 -15.30
CA THR A 290 22.16 12.23 -16.58
C THR A 290 23.68 12.20 -16.70
N ARG A 291 24.41 12.59 -15.65
CA ARG A 291 25.88 12.54 -15.58
C ARG A 291 26.40 11.09 -15.70
N ALA A 292 25.65 10.13 -15.17
CA ALA A 292 25.97 8.70 -15.28
C ALA A 292 25.60 8.09 -16.67
N GLY A 293 24.94 8.85 -17.56
CA GLY A 293 24.44 8.35 -18.83
C GLY A 293 23.25 7.38 -18.69
N MET A 294 22.41 7.57 -17.66
CA MET A 294 21.32 6.66 -17.27
C MET A 294 20.01 7.42 -16.98
N ASN A 295 19.54 8.21 -17.93
CA ASN A 295 18.39 9.12 -17.75
C ASN A 295 17.08 8.42 -17.30
N ASP A 296 16.95 7.13 -17.54
CA ASP A 296 15.75 6.34 -17.24
C ASP A 296 15.79 5.66 -15.88
N VAL A 297 16.92 5.70 -15.15
CA VAL A 297 17.07 5.03 -13.86
C VAL A 297 16.43 5.84 -12.75
N THR A 298 15.57 5.21 -11.99
CA THR A 298 14.94 5.80 -10.80
C THR A 298 15.61 5.32 -9.52
N MET A 299 15.43 6.06 -8.43
CA MET A 299 15.88 5.61 -7.09
C MET A 299 15.29 4.26 -6.69
N ASP A 300 14.05 3.97 -7.12
CA ASP A 300 13.40 2.68 -6.84
C ASP A 300 14.05 1.52 -7.63
N ASP A 301 14.67 1.79 -8.77
CA ASP A 301 15.38 0.77 -9.55
C ASP A 301 16.69 0.36 -8.86
N VAL A 302 17.35 1.29 -8.16
CA VAL A 302 18.51 0.99 -7.30
C VAL A 302 18.11 0.02 -6.18
N HIS A 303 17.07 0.37 -5.43
CA HIS A 303 16.57 -0.49 -4.35
C HIS A 303 16.17 -1.89 -4.88
N LYS A 304 15.47 -1.97 -6.01
CA LYS A 304 15.10 -3.26 -6.62
C LYS A 304 16.30 -4.10 -7.01
N LEU A 305 17.35 -3.49 -7.57
CA LEU A 305 18.58 -4.21 -7.91
C LEU A 305 19.20 -4.83 -6.65
N LEU A 306 19.38 -4.02 -5.60
CA LEU A 306 19.99 -4.47 -4.35
C LEU A 306 19.17 -5.59 -3.69
N MET A 307 17.84 -5.42 -3.60
CA MET A 307 16.97 -6.43 -2.99
C MET A 307 16.86 -7.74 -3.78
N ARG A 308 17.06 -7.71 -5.10
CA ARG A 308 17.12 -8.94 -5.92
C ARG A 308 18.44 -9.69 -5.76
N SER A 309 19.50 -8.98 -5.40
CA SER A 309 20.84 -9.54 -5.25
C SER A 309 21.16 -9.92 -3.79
N LEU A 310 20.44 -9.36 -2.83
CA LEU A 310 20.64 -9.63 -1.40
C LEU A 310 20.07 -11.00 -1.02
N VAL A 311 20.88 -11.82 -0.35
CA VAL A 311 20.43 -13.04 0.33
C VAL A 311 19.81 -12.60 1.66
N TRP A 312 18.49 -12.67 1.75
CA TRP A 312 17.78 -12.29 2.96
C TRP A 312 17.99 -13.31 4.09
N ASN A 313 18.22 -12.82 5.30
CA ASN A 313 18.28 -13.63 6.51
C ASN A 313 17.42 -12.97 7.61
N SER A 314 16.78 -13.78 8.45
CA SER A 314 16.02 -13.28 9.61
C SER A 314 16.94 -12.94 10.80
N ASP A 315 18.12 -13.54 10.87
CA ASP A 315 19.16 -13.16 11.79
C ASP A 315 19.82 -11.85 11.35
N LYS A 316 19.93 -10.89 12.27
CA LYS A 316 20.38 -9.52 11.96
C LYS A 316 21.86 -9.46 11.61
N ASP A 317 22.68 -10.23 12.30
CA ASP A 317 24.14 -10.25 12.08
C ASP A 317 24.47 -10.92 10.75
N ALA A 318 23.84 -12.05 10.46
CA ALA A 318 23.96 -12.72 9.17
C ALA A 318 23.41 -11.86 8.00
N LEU A 319 22.33 -11.11 8.23
CA LEU A 319 21.80 -10.19 7.21
C LEU A 319 22.78 -9.04 6.96
N ARG A 320 23.39 -8.48 8.00
CA ARG A 320 24.42 -7.44 7.88
C ARG A 320 25.64 -7.95 7.10
N GLU A 321 26.10 -9.15 7.42
CA GLU A 321 27.21 -9.78 6.70
C GLU A 321 26.89 -9.95 5.21
N ASN A 322 25.70 -10.44 4.88
CA ASN A 322 25.23 -10.56 3.48
C ASN A 322 25.17 -9.20 2.78
N MET A 323 24.76 -8.14 3.48
CA MET A 323 24.75 -6.78 2.94
C MET A 323 26.15 -6.28 2.64
N ASN A 324 27.10 -6.47 3.57
CA ASN A 324 28.50 -6.06 3.42
C ASN A 324 29.15 -6.81 2.27
N GLN A 325 29.01 -8.13 2.23
CA GLN A 325 29.53 -8.98 1.16
C GLN A 325 29.01 -8.53 -0.21
N LEU A 326 27.69 -8.28 -0.33
CA LEU A 326 27.11 -7.80 -1.59
C LEU A 326 27.67 -6.44 -2.00
N LEU A 327 27.84 -5.52 -1.05
CA LEU A 327 28.42 -4.20 -1.35
C LEU A 327 29.89 -4.31 -1.80
N ASP A 328 30.65 -5.22 -1.19
CA ASP A 328 32.04 -5.47 -1.61
C ASP A 328 32.11 -6.10 -3.00
N GLU A 329 31.25 -7.08 -3.31
CA GLU A 329 31.15 -7.64 -4.67
C GLU A 329 30.70 -6.60 -5.72
N LEU A 330 29.89 -5.63 -5.31
CA LEU A 330 29.37 -4.59 -6.21
C LEU A 330 30.37 -3.46 -6.42
N PHE A 331 31.31 -3.23 -5.51
CA PHE A 331 32.21 -2.08 -5.51
C PHE A 331 33.72 -2.45 -5.38
N ALA A 332 34.03 -3.76 -5.49
CA ALA A 332 35.40 -4.22 -5.75
C ALA A 332 35.74 -3.94 -7.20
#